data_64aef06e7498e729c1dcd6adce544e3b
#
_entry.id   64aef06e7498e729c1dcd6adce544e3b
#
_cell.length_a   1.000
_cell.length_b   1.000
_cell.length_c   1.000
_cell.angle_alpha   90.00
_cell.angle_beta   90.00
_cell.angle_gamma   90.00
#
_symmetry.space_group_name_H-M   'P 1'
#
loop_
_entity.id
_entity.type
_entity.pdbx_description
1 polymer ?
#
loop_
_entity_poly.entity_id
_entity_poly.type
_entity_poly.pdbx_seq_one_letter_code
_entity_poly.pdbx_strand_id
1 'polypeptide(L)'
;SQPISALFQDHRLPGMKGIADNGKLQLYINDQTAEVAVLDKRSGVIWRSNPEKRDSDTIASGVNKDMLSAQTRINFYNSYGQMSSVNSYTDSVAHGQIALELIDQGIRVSYQFGKEERGIDDLPQKLSKERYEELVAKMDSAGQRAMRLSYTQDKETGVYNRIDGALQGLQLQRTLAAFDAIGYTAEDLARDSEEHGLTYEKPIPRIFAISIEYSLDGDNLLVRVPASSIRYPEEYPVN
;
A
#
# COMPACT_ATOMS: atom_id res chain seq x y z
N SER A 1 9.42 -4.28 5.79
CA SER A 1 9.97 -5.64 5.89
C SER A 1 11.44 -5.58 6.25
N GLN A 2 11.92 -6.51 7.05
CA GLN A 2 13.35 -6.62 7.30
C GLN A 2 14.06 -7.04 6.01
N PRO A 3 15.25 -6.51 5.71
CA PRO A 3 15.99 -6.89 4.53
C PRO A 3 16.37 -8.37 4.61
N ILE A 4 16.18 -9.10 3.51
CA ILE A 4 16.58 -10.50 3.41
C ILE A 4 18.09 -10.59 3.31
N SER A 5 18.69 -11.48 4.12
CA SER A 5 20.11 -11.81 4.01
C SER A 5 20.33 -12.77 2.84
N ALA A 6 21.30 -12.45 1.98
CA ALA A 6 21.71 -13.34 0.92
C ALA A 6 22.49 -14.54 1.48
N LEU A 7 22.14 -15.76 1.07
CA LEU A 7 22.95 -16.96 1.34
C LEU A 7 24.14 -17.07 0.38
N PHE A 8 23.96 -16.54 -0.85
CA PHE A 8 24.97 -16.47 -1.90
C PHE A 8 24.62 -15.37 -2.89
N GLN A 9 25.56 -15.03 -3.76
CA GLN A 9 25.40 -14.02 -4.80
C GLN A 9 26.05 -14.51 -6.10
N ASP A 10 25.59 -13.98 -7.23
CA ASP A 10 26.18 -14.22 -8.55
C ASP A 10 26.41 -12.88 -9.26
N HIS A 11 27.62 -12.67 -9.78
CA HIS A 11 28.01 -11.43 -10.47
C HIS A 11 27.18 -11.15 -11.74
N ARG A 12 26.55 -12.17 -12.31
CA ARG A 12 25.65 -12.05 -13.47
C ARG A 12 24.25 -11.55 -13.08
N LEU A 13 23.94 -11.53 -11.77
CA LEU A 13 22.66 -11.12 -11.18
C LEU A 13 22.89 -9.97 -10.18
N PRO A 14 23.38 -8.80 -10.66
CA PRO A 14 23.64 -7.67 -9.78
C PRO A 14 22.35 -7.23 -9.05
N GLY A 15 22.47 -6.96 -7.74
CA GLY A 15 21.33 -6.55 -6.91
C GLY A 15 20.41 -7.68 -6.46
N MET A 16 20.63 -8.91 -6.92
CA MET A 16 19.84 -10.07 -6.48
C MET A 16 20.53 -10.84 -5.37
N LYS A 17 19.73 -11.38 -4.49
CA LYS A 17 20.13 -12.18 -3.33
C LYS A 17 19.75 -13.63 -3.55
N GLY A 18 20.70 -14.54 -3.46
CA GLY A 18 20.47 -15.99 -3.48
C GLY A 18 19.78 -16.42 -2.19
N ILE A 19 18.66 -17.12 -2.31
CA ILE A 19 17.79 -17.47 -1.15
C ILE A 19 17.50 -18.95 -1.01
N ALA A 20 17.66 -19.74 -2.06
CA ALA A 20 17.49 -21.19 -2.02
C ALA A 20 18.40 -21.89 -3.03
N ASP A 21 18.93 -23.06 -2.66
CA ASP A 21 19.76 -23.94 -3.49
C ASP A 21 19.38 -25.39 -3.19
N ASN A 22 18.89 -26.10 -4.19
CA ASN A 22 18.56 -27.53 -4.05
C ASN A 22 19.59 -28.47 -4.69
N GLY A 23 20.78 -27.95 -5.01
CA GLY A 23 21.86 -28.70 -5.66
C GLY A 23 21.83 -28.62 -7.19
N LYS A 24 20.68 -28.45 -7.83
CA LYS A 24 20.47 -28.33 -9.27
C LYS A 24 20.16 -26.90 -9.70
N LEU A 25 19.29 -26.23 -8.95
CA LEU A 25 18.81 -24.88 -9.17
C LEU A 25 19.17 -23.98 -8.00
N GLN A 26 19.42 -22.72 -8.31
CA GLN A 26 19.52 -21.63 -7.34
C GLN A 26 18.46 -20.58 -7.62
N LEU A 27 17.74 -20.16 -6.56
CA LEU A 27 16.73 -19.12 -6.62
C LEU A 27 17.27 -17.80 -6.06
N TYR A 28 17.08 -16.74 -6.82
CA TYR A 28 17.49 -15.38 -6.46
C TYR A 28 16.27 -14.45 -6.44
N ILE A 29 16.34 -13.43 -5.60
CA ILE A 29 15.35 -12.35 -5.54
C ILE A 29 16.01 -10.99 -5.43
N ASN A 30 15.45 -10.00 -6.10
CA ASN A 30 15.69 -8.59 -5.80
C ASN A 30 14.68 -8.14 -4.74
N ASP A 31 15.15 -7.84 -3.53
CA ASP A 31 14.27 -7.51 -2.39
C ASP A 31 13.66 -6.09 -2.45
N GLN A 32 14.04 -5.29 -3.44
CA GLN A 32 13.45 -3.97 -3.71
C GLN A 32 12.35 -4.02 -4.77
N THR A 33 12.54 -4.87 -5.80
CA THR A 33 11.64 -4.94 -6.96
C THR A 33 10.76 -6.19 -6.97
N ALA A 34 11.09 -7.18 -6.12
CA ALA A 34 10.49 -8.52 -6.09
C ALA A 34 10.71 -9.34 -7.37
N GLU A 35 11.63 -8.94 -8.24
CA GLU A 35 12.01 -9.73 -9.40
C GLU A 35 12.79 -10.96 -8.95
N VAL A 36 12.53 -12.09 -9.64
CA VAL A 36 13.19 -13.36 -9.33
C VAL A 36 14.00 -13.84 -10.52
N ALA A 37 15.03 -14.63 -10.22
CA ALA A 37 15.82 -15.34 -11.21
C ALA A 37 16.17 -16.73 -10.72
N VAL A 38 16.34 -17.67 -11.66
CA VAL A 38 16.76 -19.04 -11.39
C VAL A 38 17.97 -19.36 -12.22
N LEU A 39 19.04 -19.82 -11.57
CA LEU A 39 20.22 -20.36 -12.21
C LEU A 39 20.14 -21.89 -12.21
N ASP A 40 20.21 -22.49 -13.40
CA ASP A 40 20.48 -23.93 -13.52
C ASP A 40 22.00 -24.16 -13.40
N LYS A 41 22.42 -24.78 -12.31
CA LYS A 41 23.84 -25.05 -12.02
C LYS A 41 24.47 -26.02 -12.99
N ARG A 42 23.68 -26.86 -13.67
CA ARG A 42 24.15 -27.87 -14.62
C ARG A 42 24.51 -27.25 -15.97
N SER A 43 23.72 -26.29 -16.42
CA SER A 43 23.90 -25.64 -17.72
C SER A 43 24.53 -24.24 -17.63
N GLY A 44 24.44 -23.61 -16.44
CA GLY A 44 24.81 -22.22 -16.23
C GLY A 44 23.82 -21.22 -16.80
N VAL A 45 22.66 -21.68 -17.28
CA VAL A 45 21.61 -20.82 -17.83
C VAL A 45 20.86 -20.12 -16.69
N ILE A 46 20.55 -18.86 -16.91
CA ILE A 46 19.77 -18.02 -15.99
C ILE A 46 18.45 -17.65 -16.67
N TRP A 47 17.35 -17.93 -15.99
CA TRP A 47 16.02 -17.42 -16.32
C TRP A 47 15.65 -16.28 -15.36
N ARG A 48 15.04 -15.22 -15.90
CA ARG A 48 14.58 -14.05 -15.15
C ARG A 48 13.09 -13.88 -15.31
N SER A 49 12.43 -13.44 -14.25
CA SER A 49 10.99 -13.12 -14.30
C SER A 49 10.67 -11.95 -15.22
N ASN A 50 11.63 -11.04 -15.41
CA ASN A 50 11.44 -9.80 -16.17
C ASN A 50 12.55 -9.61 -17.22
N PRO A 51 12.26 -8.93 -18.35
CA PRO A 51 13.25 -8.62 -19.36
C PRO A 51 14.35 -7.68 -18.83
N GLU A 52 15.63 -8.01 -19.07
CA GLU A 52 16.76 -7.19 -18.63
C GLU A 52 16.82 -5.82 -19.33
N LYS A 53 16.47 -5.77 -20.60
CA LYS A 53 16.59 -4.56 -21.44
C LYS A 53 15.28 -3.80 -21.60
N ARG A 54 14.36 -3.95 -20.65
CA ARG A 54 13.04 -3.31 -20.72
C ARG A 54 13.06 -1.79 -20.80
N ASP A 55 14.09 -1.15 -20.21
CA ASP A 55 14.22 0.31 -20.25
C ASP A 55 14.50 0.83 -21.66
N SER A 56 15.20 0.03 -22.47
CA SER A 56 15.49 0.33 -23.88
C SER A 56 14.44 -0.21 -24.86
N ASP A 57 13.36 -0.83 -24.36
CA ASP A 57 12.26 -1.28 -25.21
C ASP A 57 11.51 -0.04 -25.76
N THR A 58 11.45 0.05 -27.08
CA THR A 58 10.80 1.14 -27.81
C THR A 58 9.39 0.78 -28.30
N ILE A 59 8.97 -0.46 -28.14
CA ILE A 59 7.66 -0.97 -28.59
C ILE A 59 6.62 -0.79 -27.49
N ALA A 60 6.96 -1.22 -26.26
CA ALA A 60 6.06 -1.06 -25.12
C ALA A 60 6.02 0.40 -24.64
N SER A 61 4.82 0.90 -24.37
CA SER A 61 4.60 2.26 -23.85
C SER A 61 3.50 2.27 -22.78
N GLY A 62 3.53 3.29 -21.90
CA GLY A 62 2.54 3.46 -20.83
C GLY A 62 2.43 2.23 -19.93
N VAL A 63 1.22 1.81 -19.62
CA VAL A 63 0.92 0.65 -18.76
C VAL A 63 1.59 -0.64 -19.26
N ASN A 64 1.71 -0.83 -20.57
CA ASN A 64 2.39 -2.02 -21.12
C ASN A 64 3.89 -2.01 -20.81
N LYS A 65 4.52 -0.84 -20.76
CA LYS A 65 5.92 -0.73 -20.35
C LYS A 65 6.09 -1.02 -18.87
N ASP A 66 5.20 -0.53 -18.03
CA ASP A 66 5.20 -0.82 -16.59
C ASP A 66 5.03 -2.32 -16.31
N MET A 67 4.21 -3.01 -17.12
CA MET A 67 4.03 -4.46 -17.01
C MET A 67 5.31 -5.27 -17.26
N LEU A 68 6.30 -4.73 -17.98
CA LEU A 68 7.60 -5.39 -18.14
C LEU A 68 8.39 -5.47 -16.81
N SER A 69 8.05 -4.63 -15.84
CA SER A 69 8.63 -4.60 -14.49
C SER A 69 7.73 -5.22 -13.42
N ALA A 70 6.49 -5.55 -13.76
CA ALA A 70 5.53 -6.13 -12.83
C ALA A 70 5.64 -7.66 -12.75
N GLN A 71 5.31 -8.22 -11.56
CA GLN A 71 5.19 -9.66 -11.35
C GLN A 71 3.73 -10.13 -11.49
N THR A 72 2.78 -9.25 -11.23
CA THR A 72 1.36 -9.56 -11.28
C THR A 72 0.52 -8.33 -11.59
N ARG A 73 -0.67 -8.57 -12.09
CA ARG A 73 -1.72 -7.58 -12.34
C ARG A 73 -3.03 -8.11 -11.81
N ILE A 74 -3.81 -7.24 -11.18
CA ILE A 74 -5.18 -7.51 -10.75
C ILE A 74 -6.13 -6.71 -11.62
N ASN A 75 -7.06 -7.39 -12.26
CA ASN A 75 -8.19 -6.74 -12.94
C ASN A 75 -9.40 -6.76 -12.01
N PHE A 76 -10.14 -5.68 -11.99
CA PHE A 76 -11.34 -5.55 -11.15
C PHE A 76 -12.37 -4.65 -11.83
N TYR A 77 -13.61 -4.72 -11.35
CA TYR A 77 -14.66 -3.81 -11.78
C TYR A 77 -14.77 -2.65 -10.80
N ASN A 78 -14.84 -1.43 -11.32
CA ASN A 78 -15.09 -0.24 -10.52
C ASN A 78 -16.60 -0.08 -10.21
N SER A 79 -16.94 0.95 -9.42
CA SER A 79 -18.34 1.25 -9.05
C SER A 79 -19.27 1.56 -10.23
N TYR A 80 -18.71 1.82 -11.42
CA TYR A 80 -19.46 2.05 -12.65
C TYR A 80 -19.57 0.80 -13.53
N GLY A 81 -19.11 -0.36 -13.05
CA GLY A 81 -19.08 -1.61 -13.81
C GLY A 81 -18.03 -1.65 -14.92
N GLN A 82 -17.06 -0.72 -14.92
CA GLN A 82 -15.98 -0.69 -15.88
C GLN A 82 -14.78 -1.48 -15.36
N MET A 83 -14.16 -2.26 -16.24
CA MET A 83 -12.93 -2.97 -15.89
C MET A 83 -11.76 -1.99 -15.73
N SER A 84 -11.05 -2.12 -14.65
CA SER A 84 -9.84 -1.40 -14.32
C SER A 84 -8.75 -2.38 -13.87
N SER A 85 -7.53 -1.89 -13.65
CA SER A 85 -6.45 -2.76 -13.20
C SER A 85 -5.43 -2.02 -12.35
N VAL A 86 -4.76 -2.79 -11.49
CA VAL A 86 -3.55 -2.40 -10.75
C VAL A 86 -2.45 -3.43 -11.03
N ASN A 87 -1.19 -3.01 -10.99
CA ASN A 87 -0.05 -3.89 -11.20
C ASN A 87 0.97 -3.77 -10.06
N SER A 88 1.75 -4.84 -9.85
CA SER A 88 2.67 -4.92 -8.72
C SER A 88 3.81 -3.90 -8.77
N TYR A 89 4.19 -3.40 -9.93
CA TYR A 89 5.26 -2.44 -10.07
C TYR A 89 4.84 -1.03 -9.65
N THR A 90 3.83 -0.46 -10.31
CA THR A 90 3.39 0.93 -10.06
C THR A 90 2.56 1.09 -8.79
N ASP A 91 1.76 0.08 -8.45
CA ASP A 91 0.74 0.19 -7.38
C ASP A 91 1.16 -0.46 -6.06
N SER A 92 2.31 -1.17 -6.02
CA SER A 92 2.81 -1.84 -4.82
C SER A 92 4.29 -1.57 -4.59
N VAL A 93 5.19 -2.05 -5.47
CA VAL A 93 6.65 -1.91 -5.35
C VAL A 93 7.08 -0.45 -5.29
N ALA A 94 6.56 0.40 -6.18
CA ALA A 94 6.89 1.83 -6.22
C ALA A 94 6.53 2.59 -4.92
N HIS A 95 5.64 2.03 -4.11
CA HIS A 95 5.22 2.58 -2.82
C HIS A 95 5.86 1.84 -1.63
N GLY A 96 6.78 0.91 -1.87
CA GLY A 96 7.38 0.10 -0.82
C GLY A 96 6.40 -0.82 -0.09
N GLN A 97 5.28 -1.17 -0.73
CA GLN A 97 4.19 -1.96 -0.16
C GLN A 97 4.32 -3.45 -0.49
N ILE A 98 5.50 -4.00 -0.35
CA ILE A 98 5.78 -5.43 -0.45
C ILE A 98 6.30 -5.97 0.87
N ALA A 99 5.99 -7.22 1.16
CA ALA A 99 6.56 -7.98 2.25
C ALA A 99 7.15 -9.29 1.73
N LEU A 100 8.34 -9.63 2.22
CA LEU A 100 9.08 -10.81 1.81
C LEU A 100 9.21 -11.75 3.01
N GLU A 101 8.89 -13.02 2.80
CA GLU A 101 8.98 -14.07 3.80
C GLU A 101 9.66 -15.31 3.19
N LEU A 102 10.76 -15.75 3.80
CA LEU A 102 11.40 -17.01 3.40
C LEU A 102 10.49 -18.18 3.74
N ILE A 103 10.30 -19.07 2.78
CA ILE A 103 9.59 -20.33 2.93
C ILE A 103 10.53 -21.48 2.58
N ASP A 104 10.09 -22.72 2.77
CA ASP A 104 10.92 -23.89 2.42
C ASP A 104 11.33 -23.86 0.95
N GLN A 105 12.63 -23.93 0.70
CA GLN A 105 13.25 -23.83 -0.64
C GLN A 105 12.79 -22.63 -1.48
N GLY A 106 12.37 -21.52 -0.84
CA GLY A 106 11.81 -20.41 -1.60
C GLY A 106 11.46 -19.17 -0.81
N ILE A 107 10.58 -18.36 -1.41
CA ILE A 107 10.15 -17.10 -0.87
C ILE A 107 8.68 -16.84 -1.21
N ARG A 108 7.96 -16.24 -0.25
CA ARG A 108 6.66 -15.62 -0.45
C ARG A 108 6.83 -14.14 -0.57
N VAL A 109 6.29 -13.57 -1.63
CA VAL A 109 6.19 -12.11 -1.84
C VAL A 109 4.73 -11.70 -1.71
N SER A 110 4.45 -10.87 -0.75
CA SER A 110 3.10 -10.31 -0.53
C SER A 110 3.05 -8.89 -1.02
N TYR A 111 2.08 -8.59 -1.87
CA TYR A 111 1.85 -7.28 -2.47
C TYR A 111 0.59 -6.66 -1.88
N GLN A 112 0.66 -5.37 -1.54
CA GLN A 112 -0.51 -4.54 -1.24
C GLN A 112 -0.62 -3.44 -2.29
N PHE A 113 -1.78 -3.35 -2.94
CA PHE A 113 -2.11 -2.35 -3.96
C PHE A 113 -3.05 -1.33 -3.35
N GLY A 114 -2.61 -0.09 -3.34
CA GLY A 114 -3.32 0.98 -2.65
C GLY A 114 -3.00 1.01 -1.16
N LYS A 115 -3.40 2.10 -0.53
CA LYS A 115 -3.29 2.31 0.92
C LYS A 115 -4.51 3.04 1.42
N GLU A 116 -4.76 2.91 2.71
CA GLU A 116 -5.75 3.73 3.37
C GLU A 116 -5.28 5.18 3.34
N GLU A 117 -5.94 6.01 2.52
CA GLU A 117 -5.68 7.44 2.49
C GLU A 117 -6.56 8.11 3.55
N ARG A 118 -5.89 8.86 4.43
CA ARG A 118 -6.58 9.71 5.38
C ARG A 118 -6.99 11.00 4.69
N GLY A 119 -8.22 11.40 4.91
CA GLY A 119 -8.81 12.55 4.27
C GLY A 119 -9.66 13.39 5.21
N ILE A 120 -10.44 14.30 4.63
CA ILE A 120 -11.33 15.18 5.37
C ILE A 120 -12.35 14.38 6.21
N ASP A 121 -12.74 13.19 5.76
CA ASP A 121 -13.70 12.33 6.45
C ASP A 121 -13.14 11.71 7.74
N ASP A 122 -11.83 11.78 7.95
CA ASP A 122 -11.19 11.38 9.21
C ASP A 122 -11.18 12.50 10.27
N LEU A 123 -11.78 13.64 9.95
CA LEU A 123 -11.90 14.79 10.84
C LEU A 123 -13.37 15.04 11.20
N PRO A 124 -13.68 15.35 12.46
CA PRO A 124 -15.07 15.62 12.88
C PRO A 124 -15.65 16.82 12.13
N GLN A 125 -16.88 16.68 11.65
CA GLN A 125 -17.59 17.77 10.98
C GLN A 125 -18.03 18.85 11.94
N LYS A 126 -18.41 18.46 13.17
CA LYS A 126 -18.86 19.35 14.23
C LYS A 126 -18.23 18.93 15.56
N LEU A 127 -17.96 19.92 16.38
CA LEU A 127 -17.47 19.75 17.75
C LEU A 127 -18.24 20.71 18.66
N SER A 128 -18.68 20.23 19.81
CA SER A 128 -19.16 21.15 20.86
C SER A 128 -18.02 22.08 21.30
N LYS A 129 -18.36 23.23 21.87
CA LYS A 129 -17.36 24.19 22.35
C LYS A 129 -16.39 23.53 23.34
N GLU A 130 -16.95 22.81 24.30
CA GLU A 130 -16.21 22.09 25.34
C GLU A 130 -15.24 21.06 24.70
N ARG A 131 -15.72 20.30 23.73
CA ARG A 131 -14.92 19.28 23.05
C ARG A 131 -13.79 19.91 22.21
N TYR A 132 -14.08 20.98 21.50
CA TYR A 132 -13.08 21.73 20.74
C TYR A 132 -11.98 22.25 21.65
N GLU A 133 -12.34 22.90 22.77
CA GLU A 133 -11.40 23.45 23.75
C GLU A 133 -10.55 22.33 24.40
N GLU A 134 -11.16 21.19 24.73
CA GLU A 134 -10.45 20.01 25.24
C GLU A 134 -9.38 19.50 24.26
N LEU A 135 -9.74 19.34 22.99
CA LEU A 135 -8.82 18.85 21.94
C LEU A 135 -7.68 19.84 21.72
N VAL A 136 -7.99 21.12 21.58
CA VAL A 136 -7.00 22.20 21.36
C VAL A 136 -6.04 22.31 22.53
N ALA A 137 -6.48 22.11 23.75
CA ALA A 137 -5.63 22.15 24.93
C ALA A 137 -4.56 21.06 24.98
N LYS A 138 -4.80 19.93 24.27
CA LYS A 138 -3.83 18.83 24.15
C LYS A 138 -2.82 19.04 23.01
N MET A 139 -3.06 20.02 22.13
CA MET A 139 -2.24 20.26 20.94
C MET A 139 -1.13 21.26 21.22
N ASP A 140 -0.04 21.10 20.48
CA ASP A 140 1.01 22.10 20.40
C ASP A 140 0.57 23.36 19.64
N SER A 141 1.43 24.37 19.57
CA SER A 141 1.13 25.64 18.89
C SER A 141 0.81 25.50 17.40
N ALA A 142 1.42 24.51 16.72
CA ALA A 142 1.16 24.22 15.32
C ALA A 142 -0.21 23.59 15.13
N GLY A 143 -0.57 22.62 15.97
CA GLY A 143 -1.87 21.98 16.01
C GLY A 143 -3.00 22.97 16.33
N GLN A 144 -2.80 23.82 17.34
CA GLN A 144 -3.74 24.87 17.69
C GLN A 144 -3.99 25.85 16.53
N ARG A 145 -2.95 26.19 15.79
CA ARG A 145 -3.07 27.01 14.57
C ARG A 145 -3.85 26.28 13.47
N ALA A 146 -3.56 25.01 13.27
CA ALA A 146 -4.28 24.19 12.30
C ALA A 146 -5.77 24.14 12.62
N MET A 147 -6.13 23.95 13.89
CA MET A 147 -7.55 23.93 14.33
C MET A 147 -8.26 25.27 14.06
N ARG A 148 -7.63 26.41 14.37
CA ARG A 148 -8.23 27.72 14.10
C ARG A 148 -8.47 28.02 12.62
N LEU A 149 -7.69 27.41 11.73
CA LEU A 149 -7.85 27.56 10.29
C LEU A 149 -8.85 26.56 9.69
N SER A 150 -9.12 25.47 10.42
CA SER A 150 -9.96 24.37 9.93
C SER A 150 -11.37 24.35 10.49
N TYR A 151 -11.64 25.10 11.56
CA TYR A 151 -12.93 25.16 12.22
C TYR A 151 -13.35 26.60 12.47
N THR A 152 -14.67 26.85 12.35
CA THR A 152 -15.29 28.13 12.68
C THR A 152 -16.39 27.91 13.71
N GLN A 153 -16.49 28.82 14.68
CA GLN A 153 -17.53 28.78 15.69
C GLN A 153 -18.81 29.44 15.20
N ASP A 154 -19.91 28.72 15.30
CA ASP A 154 -21.24 29.30 15.22
C ASP A 154 -21.54 30.09 16.51
N LYS A 155 -21.80 31.36 16.38
CA LYS A 155 -22.03 32.29 17.52
C LYS A 155 -23.33 32.04 18.27
N GLU A 156 -24.32 31.46 17.59
CA GLU A 156 -25.64 31.20 18.21
C GLU A 156 -25.62 29.90 19.02
N THR A 157 -25.02 28.85 18.47
CA THR A 157 -25.00 27.53 19.08
C THR A 157 -23.71 27.24 19.87
N GLY A 158 -22.63 27.98 19.63
CA GLY A 158 -21.31 27.73 20.18
C GLY A 158 -20.57 26.55 19.53
N VAL A 159 -21.21 25.82 18.63
CA VAL A 159 -20.64 24.65 17.96
C VAL A 159 -19.56 25.08 16.96
N TYR A 160 -18.47 24.35 16.93
CA TYR A 160 -17.43 24.49 15.93
C TYR A 160 -17.73 23.62 14.70
N ASN A 161 -17.81 24.25 13.54
CA ASN A 161 -18.07 23.57 12.28
C ASN A 161 -16.79 23.50 11.45
N ARG A 162 -16.53 22.35 10.82
CA ARG A 162 -15.42 22.13 9.92
C ARG A 162 -15.57 22.99 8.66
N ILE A 163 -14.47 23.63 8.24
CA ILE A 163 -14.40 24.44 7.03
C ILE A 163 -13.84 23.59 5.92
N ASP A 164 -14.70 22.86 5.21
CA ASP A 164 -14.29 21.88 4.20
C ASP A 164 -13.47 22.52 3.06
N GLY A 165 -13.81 23.75 2.65
CA GLY A 165 -13.06 24.48 1.63
C GLY A 165 -11.64 24.87 2.04
N ALA A 166 -11.33 24.95 3.33
CA ALA A 166 -9.98 25.24 3.83
C ALA A 166 -9.14 23.97 3.97
N LEU A 167 -9.79 22.81 4.08
CA LEU A 167 -9.14 21.51 4.36
C LEU A 167 -8.70 20.81 3.07
N GLN A 168 -7.75 21.43 2.38
CA GLN A 168 -7.13 20.90 1.16
C GLN A 168 -5.61 20.95 1.28
N GLY A 169 -4.94 20.05 0.55
CA GLY A 169 -3.48 20.02 0.46
C GLY A 169 -2.79 20.06 1.83
N LEU A 170 -1.91 21.03 2.01
CA LEU A 170 -1.08 21.13 3.22
C LEU A 170 -1.90 21.41 4.50
N GLN A 171 -3.00 22.17 4.40
CA GLN A 171 -3.84 22.46 5.56
C GLN A 171 -4.54 21.19 6.07
N LEU A 172 -5.04 20.34 5.17
CA LEU A 172 -5.59 19.05 5.53
C LEU A 172 -4.55 18.17 6.23
N GLN A 173 -3.33 18.08 5.68
CA GLN A 173 -2.25 17.29 6.28
C GLN A 173 -1.86 17.79 7.68
N ARG A 174 -1.77 19.10 7.88
CA ARG A 174 -1.48 19.69 9.18
C ARG A 174 -2.56 19.42 10.21
N THR A 175 -3.82 19.47 9.79
CA THR A 175 -4.95 19.21 10.69
C THR A 175 -5.02 17.73 11.06
N LEU A 176 -4.86 16.82 10.12
CA LEU A 176 -4.76 15.39 10.39
C LEU A 176 -3.62 15.08 11.36
N ALA A 177 -2.43 15.66 11.13
CA ALA A 177 -1.28 15.49 12.00
C ALA A 177 -1.54 16.02 13.43
N ALA A 178 -2.30 17.12 13.58
CA ALA A 178 -2.68 17.65 14.89
C ALA A 178 -3.58 16.70 15.68
N PHE A 179 -4.56 16.07 15.01
CA PHE A 179 -5.41 15.05 15.62
C PHE A 179 -4.63 13.77 15.96
N ASP A 180 -3.71 13.35 15.09
CA ASP A 180 -2.85 12.19 15.35
C ASP A 180 -1.95 12.39 16.56
N ALA A 181 -1.36 13.57 16.68
CA ALA A 181 -0.44 13.90 17.78
C ALA A 181 -1.08 13.81 19.16
N ILE A 182 -2.38 14.01 19.27
CA ILE A 182 -3.15 13.89 20.53
C ILE A 182 -3.82 12.52 20.70
N GLY A 183 -3.59 11.57 19.79
CA GLY A 183 -4.15 10.22 19.85
C GLY A 183 -5.65 10.15 19.56
N TYR A 184 -6.18 11.06 18.73
CA TYR A 184 -7.59 11.04 18.32
C TYR A 184 -7.87 9.80 17.45
N THR A 185 -8.86 9.01 17.84
CA THR A 185 -9.16 7.71 17.22
C THR A 185 -10.43 7.76 16.37
N ALA A 186 -10.66 6.67 15.58
CA ALA A 186 -11.92 6.49 14.86
C ALA A 186 -13.14 6.39 15.79
N GLU A 187 -12.95 5.87 17.01
CA GLU A 187 -13.99 5.80 18.03
C GLU A 187 -14.32 7.21 18.58
N ASP A 188 -13.30 8.06 18.76
CA ASP A 188 -13.51 9.47 19.10
C ASP A 188 -14.33 10.18 18.02
N LEU A 189 -13.98 9.96 16.75
CA LEU A 189 -14.68 10.54 15.61
C LEU A 189 -16.14 10.09 15.54
N ALA A 190 -16.38 8.80 15.73
CA ALA A 190 -17.75 8.25 15.76
C ALA A 190 -18.57 8.88 16.89
N ARG A 191 -18.01 8.97 18.09
CA ARG A 191 -18.68 9.58 19.26
C ARG A 191 -18.96 11.07 19.03
N ASP A 192 -17.96 11.82 18.56
CA ASP A 192 -18.12 13.26 18.31
C ASP A 192 -19.13 13.54 17.17
N SER A 193 -19.22 12.65 16.19
CA SER A 193 -20.22 12.71 15.12
C SER A 193 -21.63 12.41 15.64
N GLU A 194 -21.78 11.36 16.44
CA GLU A 194 -23.07 10.95 17.03
C GLU A 194 -23.65 12.01 17.95
N GLU A 195 -22.83 12.74 18.71
CA GLU A 195 -23.25 13.87 19.55
C GLU A 195 -24.03 14.93 18.77
N HIS A 196 -23.73 15.10 17.49
CA HIS A 196 -24.38 16.05 16.59
C HIS A 196 -25.39 15.41 15.63
N GLY A 197 -25.76 14.14 15.86
CA GLY A 197 -26.71 13.40 15.01
C GLY A 197 -26.16 13.09 13.61
N LEU A 198 -24.83 13.06 13.45
CA LEU A 198 -24.16 12.72 12.20
C LEU A 198 -23.77 11.25 12.22
N THR A 199 -24.09 10.54 11.13
CA THR A 199 -23.61 9.18 10.91
C THR A 199 -22.25 9.25 10.21
N TYR A 200 -21.25 8.62 10.81
CA TYR A 200 -19.94 8.47 10.19
C TYR A 200 -19.86 7.11 9.50
N GLU A 201 -19.82 7.13 8.18
CA GLU A 201 -19.47 5.96 7.37
C GLU A 201 -18.09 6.20 6.77
N LYS A 202 -17.11 5.46 7.25
CA LYS A 202 -15.77 5.51 6.66
C LYS A 202 -15.83 4.89 5.26
N PRO A 203 -15.37 5.60 4.20
CA PRO A 203 -15.28 5.01 2.87
C PRO A 203 -14.40 3.75 2.93
N ILE A 204 -14.86 2.67 2.28
CA ILE A 204 -14.07 1.44 2.19
C ILE A 204 -12.87 1.70 1.27
N PRO A 205 -11.63 1.58 1.78
CA PRO A 205 -10.45 1.86 0.97
C PRO A 205 -10.32 0.82 -0.15
N ARG A 206 -9.96 1.28 -1.34
CA ARG A 206 -9.66 0.40 -2.46
C ARG A 206 -8.26 -0.21 -2.30
N ILE A 207 -8.17 -1.23 -1.46
CA ILE A 207 -6.93 -1.95 -1.18
C ILE A 207 -7.10 -3.39 -1.65
N PHE A 208 -6.17 -3.83 -2.51
CA PHE A 208 -6.05 -5.23 -2.92
C PHE A 208 -4.79 -5.83 -2.31
N ALA A 209 -4.79 -7.12 -2.07
CA ALA A 209 -3.60 -7.85 -1.68
C ALA A 209 -3.55 -9.21 -2.37
N ILE A 210 -2.33 -9.66 -2.67
CA ILE A 210 -2.06 -10.97 -3.24
C ILE A 210 -0.65 -11.40 -2.82
N SER A 211 -0.44 -12.70 -2.66
CA SER A 211 0.90 -13.25 -2.46
C SER A 211 1.27 -14.20 -3.58
N ILE A 212 2.54 -14.16 -3.99
CA ILE A 212 3.14 -15.12 -4.91
C ILE A 212 4.25 -15.85 -4.17
N GLU A 213 4.22 -17.17 -4.24
CA GLU A 213 5.26 -18.04 -3.72
C GLU A 213 6.10 -18.60 -4.86
N TYR A 214 7.40 -18.51 -4.69
CA TYR A 214 8.40 -19.10 -5.57
C TYR A 214 9.20 -20.11 -4.77
N SER A 215 9.27 -21.36 -5.21
CA SER A 215 10.04 -22.41 -4.53
C SER A 215 10.69 -23.35 -5.53
N LEU A 216 11.84 -23.92 -5.14
CA LEU A 216 12.51 -24.93 -5.92
C LEU A 216 11.94 -26.31 -5.58
N ASP A 217 11.53 -27.03 -6.63
CA ASP A 217 11.04 -28.40 -6.54
C ASP A 217 11.72 -29.29 -7.59
N GLY A 218 12.72 -30.04 -7.17
CA GLY A 218 13.53 -30.87 -8.06
C GLY A 218 14.20 -30.07 -9.16
N ASP A 219 13.78 -30.27 -10.40
CA ASP A 219 14.28 -29.57 -11.60
C ASP A 219 13.43 -28.37 -11.99
N ASN A 220 12.45 -27.98 -11.16
CA ASN A 220 11.47 -26.96 -11.49
C ASN A 220 11.50 -25.80 -10.52
N LEU A 221 11.16 -24.60 -11.02
CA LEU A 221 10.66 -23.51 -10.21
C LEU A 221 9.13 -23.65 -10.13
N LEU A 222 8.62 -23.83 -8.91
CA LEU A 222 7.19 -23.79 -8.64
C LEU A 222 6.79 -22.34 -8.34
N VAL A 223 5.81 -21.84 -9.07
CA VAL A 223 5.19 -20.52 -8.82
C VAL A 223 3.75 -20.76 -8.42
N ARG A 224 3.36 -20.29 -7.23
CA ARG A 224 2.02 -20.51 -6.67
C ARG A 224 1.43 -19.19 -6.20
N VAL A 225 0.15 -18.99 -6.48
CA VAL A 225 -0.67 -17.93 -5.89
C VAL A 225 -1.66 -18.59 -4.95
N PRO A 226 -1.47 -18.52 -3.62
CA PRO A 226 -2.44 -19.06 -2.68
C PRO A 226 -3.75 -18.29 -2.76
N ALA A 227 -4.86 -18.94 -3.09
CA ALA A 227 -6.17 -18.30 -3.18
C ALA A 227 -6.56 -17.57 -1.88
N SER A 228 -6.15 -18.14 -0.74
CA SER A 228 -6.35 -17.54 0.59
C SER A 228 -5.58 -16.23 0.80
N SER A 229 -4.62 -15.89 -0.06
CA SER A 229 -3.87 -14.64 0.02
C SER A 229 -4.54 -13.48 -0.71
N ILE A 230 -5.51 -13.77 -1.57
CA ILE A 230 -6.20 -12.75 -2.37
C ILE A 230 -7.19 -12.02 -1.47
N ARG A 231 -7.06 -10.68 -1.41
CA ARG A 231 -7.95 -9.78 -0.69
C ARG A 231 -8.38 -8.66 -1.60
N TYR A 232 -9.66 -8.37 -1.59
CA TYR A 232 -10.25 -7.25 -2.31
C TYR A 232 -11.50 -6.77 -1.58
N PRO A 233 -11.86 -5.47 -1.70
CA PRO A 233 -13.12 -4.97 -1.20
C PRO A 233 -14.29 -5.52 -2.03
N GLU A 234 -15.41 -5.85 -1.39
CA GLU A 234 -16.59 -6.41 -2.09
C GLU A 234 -17.12 -5.48 -3.19
N GLU A 235 -16.94 -4.15 -3.04
CA GLU A 235 -17.34 -3.14 -4.02
C GLU A 235 -16.49 -3.15 -5.29
N TYR A 236 -15.35 -3.85 -5.28
CA TYR A 236 -14.41 -3.96 -6.39
C TYR A 236 -14.12 -5.43 -6.70
N PRO A 237 -15.09 -6.19 -7.26
CA PRO A 237 -14.90 -7.60 -7.54
C PRO A 237 -13.75 -7.82 -8.52
N VAL A 238 -12.87 -8.77 -8.19
CA VAL A 238 -11.72 -9.17 -8.99
C VAL A 238 -12.13 -10.19 -10.05
N ASN A 239 -11.56 -10.05 -11.26
CA ASN A 239 -11.77 -10.95 -12.39
C ASN A 239 -10.46 -11.65 -12.76
#